data_6dc9fa7b7026ce82905b0f9917ae565d
#
_entry.id   6dc9fa7b7026ce82905b0f9917ae565d
#
_cell.length_a   1.000
_cell.length_b   1.000
_cell.length_c   1.000
_cell.angle_alpha   90.00
_cell.angle_beta   90.00
_cell.angle_gamma   90.00
#
_symmetry.space_group_name_H-M   'P 1'
#
loop_
_entity.id
_entity.type
_entity.pdbx_description
1 polymer ?
#
loop_
_entity_poly.entity_id
_entity_poly.type
_entity_poly.pdbx_seq_one_letter_code
_entity_poly.pdbx_strand_id
1 'polypeptide(L)'
;MSKSVVRRAALVVGVGVACVAVGQQALVNPGPNKVAFPENWAKGTMYATVDRPDTKQYREFYTTPDVIEAVRAGKPVPDGAVLTLAAYMAQVDANGVPLKDANGRFIKGTLAAVNVQQKKKGHGDDIPAAIRNGDWQYQSFTPDGKPNDKANLTACYQCHLPFAKDE
;
A
#
# COMPACT_ATOMS: atom_id res chain seq x y z
N MET A 1 -78.06 -32.93 -0.86
CA MET A 1 -77.37 -31.82 -0.21
C MET A 1 -75.87 -32.14 -0.26
N SER A 2 -75.14 -31.55 -1.27
CA SER A 2 -73.72 -31.80 -1.54
C SER A 2 -72.90 -30.66 -0.93
N LYS A 3 -71.95 -31.01 -0.04
CA LYS A 3 -71.04 -30.04 0.58
C LYS A 3 -69.74 -30.02 -0.23
N SER A 4 -69.49 -28.94 -0.98
CA SER A 4 -68.24 -28.73 -1.69
C SER A 4 -67.16 -28.24 -0.72
N VAL A 5 -66.04 -28.98 -0.64
CA VAL A 5 -64.84 -28.66 0.10
C VAL A 5 -63.90 -27.83 -0.75
N VAL A 6 -63.77 -26.55 -0.43
CA VAL A 6 -62.79 -25.64 -1.09
C VAL A 6 -61.42 -25.86 -0.43
N ARG A 7 -60.48 -26.45 -1.18
CA ARG A 7 -59.07 -26.54 -0.77
C ARG A 7 -58.37 -25.22 -1.11
N ARG A 8 -57.92 -24.50 -0.07
CA ARG A 8 -57.07 -23.34 -0.23
C ARG A 8 -55.63 -23.81 -0.38
N ALA A 9 -55.02 -23.56 -1.54
CA ALA A 9 -53.61 -23.76 -1.75
C ALA A 9 -52.85 -22.58 -1.16
N ALA A 10 -51.96 -22.83 -0.18
CA ALA A 10 -51.06 -21.84 0.35
C ALA A 10 -49.78 -21.74 -0.55
N LEU A 11 -49.59 -20.59 -1.16
CA LEU A 11 -48.39 -20.29 -1.95
C LEU A 11 -47.27 -19.91 -0.95
N VAL A 12 -46.26 -20.75 -0.80
CA VAL A 12 -45.07 -20.43 -0.01
C VAL A 12 -44.09 -19.72 -0.96
N VAL A 13 -43.99 -18.40 -0.80
CA VAL A 13 -42.95 -17.60 -1.48
C VAL A 13 -41.65 -17.77 -0.69
N GLY A 14 -40.74 -18.58 -1.22
CA GLY A 14 -39.39 -18.72 -0.69
C GLY A 14 -38.57 -17.47 -1.04
N VAL A 15 -38.26 -16.64 -0.03
CA VAL A 15 -37.28 -15.56 -0.17
C VAL A 15 -35.90 -16.18 -0.16
N GLY A 16 -35.30 -16.35 -1.35
CA GLY A 16 -33.93 -16.76 -1.49
C GLY A 16 -33.01 -15.63 -1.04
N VAL A 17 -32.33 -15.77 0.11
CA VAL A 17 -31.25 -14.90 0.54
C VAL A 17 -30.04 -15.23 -0.33
N ALA A 18 -29.76 -14.38 -1.32
CA ALA A 18 -28.51 -14.42 -2.06
C ALA A 18 -27.37 -13.99 -1.12
N CYS A 19 -26.62 -14.97 -0.59
CA CYS A 19 -25.34 -14.69 0.06
C CYS A 19 -24.41 -14.12 -1.00
N VAL A 20 -24.21 -12.79 -0.97
CA VAL A 20 -23.10 -12.15 -1.71
C VAL A 20 -21.83 -12.59 -0.99
N ALA A 21 -21.12 -13.56 -1.55
CA ALA A 21 -19.77 -13.89 -1.15
C ALA A 21 -18.90 -12.65 -1.42
N VAL A 22 -18.60 -11.90 -0.37
CA VAL A 22 -17.54 -10.88 -0.43
C VAL A 22 -16.26 -11.67 -0.62
N GLY A 23 -15.82 -11.79 -1.88
CA GLY A 23 -14.57 -12.45 -2.20
C GLY A 23 -13.45 -11.76 -1.43
N GLN A 24 -12.79 -12.50 -0.52
CA GLN A 24 -11.49 -12.11 0.01
C GLN A 24 -10.61 -11.85 -1.21
N GLN A 25 -10.28 -10.58 -1.46
CA GLN A 25 -9.27 -10.26 -2.46
C GLN A 25 -7.98 -10.96 -2.02
N ALA A 26 -7.60 -11.98 -2.76
CA ALA A 26 -6.33 -12.64 -2.55
C ALA A 26 -5.24 -11.58 -2.52
N LEU A 27 -4.29 -11.70 -1.59
CA LEU A 27 -3.06 -10.92 -1.56
C LEU A 27 -2.35 -11.16 -2.88
N VAL A 28 -2.50 -10.25 -3.83
CA VAL A 28 -2.01 -10.44 -5.19
C VAL A 28 -0.88 -9.46 -5.41
N ASN A 29 0.29 -9.99 -5.74
CA ASN A 29 1.28 -9.23 -6.48
C ASN A 29 0.69 -9.00 -7.88
N PRO A 30 0.36 -7.76 -8.29
CA PRO A 30 -0.42 -7.51 -9.50
C PRO A 30 0.37 -7.73 -10.80
N GLY A 31 1.66 -8.06 -10.72
CA GLY A 31 2.50 -8.32 -11.89
C GLY A 31 3.91 -8.76 -11.52
N PRO A 32 4.76 -9.06 -12.52
CA PRO A 32 6.16 -9.38 -12.28
C PRO A 32 6.85 -8.19 -11.62
N ASN A 33 7.53 -8.46 -10.51
CA ASN A 33 8.22 -7.41 -9.76
C ASN A 33 9.55 -7.07 -10.45
N LYS A 34 9.68 -5.81 -10.86
CA LYS A 34 10.87 -5.28 -11.53
C LYS A 34 11.68 -4.34 -10.63
N VAL A 35 11.20 -4.08 -9.41
CA VAL A 35 11.85 -3.15 -8.47
C VAL A 35 12.90 -3.89 -7.65
N ALA A 36 14.16 -3.45 -7.77
CA ALA A 36 15.27 -3.97 -6.98
C ALA A 36 15.38 -3.26 -5.62
N PHE A 37 16.00 -3.95 -4.63
CA PHE A 37 16.35 -3.33 -3.36
C PHE A 37 17.43 -2.26 -3.58
N PRO A 38 17.21 -1.01 -3.15
CA PRO A 38 18.20 0.05 -3.31
C PRO A 38 19.21 0.02 -2.15
N GLU A 39 20.31 -0.70 -2.30
CA GLU A 39 21.33 -0.98 -1.28
C GLU A 39 21.79 0.26 -0.48
N ASN A 40 21.81 1.43 -1.12
CA ASN A 40 22.29 2.68 -0.51
C ASN A 40 21.18 3.67 -0.19
N TRP A 41 19.92 3.22 -0.06
CA TRP A 41 18.78 4.11 0.14
C TRP A 41 18.95 5.12 1.28
N ALA A 42 19.57 4.71 2.38
CA ALA A 42 19.79 5.55 3.55
C ALA A 42 20.83 6.68 3.33
N LYS A 43 21.60 6.64 2.22
CA LYS A 43 22.49 7.72 1.79
C LYS A 43 21.78 8.77 0.95
N GLY A 44 20.53 8.53 0.55
CA GLY A 44 19.70 9.48 -0.15
C GLY A 44 19.28 10.67 0.70
N THR A 45 18.60 11.61 0.09
CA THR A 45 18.01 12.76 0.78
C THR A 45 16.72 12.34 1.49
N MET A 46 16.69 12.44 2.81
CA MET A 46 15.44 12.29 3.57
C MET A 46 14.59 13.56 3.37
N TYR A 47 13.41 13.39 2.78
CA TYR A 47 12.56 14.54 2.44
C TYR A 47 11.28 14.64 3.29
N ALA A 48 10.91 13.57 4.00
CA ALA A 48 9.75 13.58 4.89
C ALA A 48 9.87 12.54 6.00
N THR A 49 9.15 12.76 7.09
CA THR A 49 8.89 11.77 8.14
C THR A 49 7.41 11.79 8.51
N VAL A 50 6.85 10.62 8.82
CA VAL A 50 5.43 10.47 9.18
C VAL A 50 5.29 9.49 10.34
N ASP A 51 4.50 9.88 11.35
CA ASP A 51 4.03 8.97 12.39
C ASP A 51 2.71 8.31 11.94
N ARG A 52 2.62 7.01 12.07
CA ARG A 52 1.42 6.21 11.75
C ARG A 52 0.89 5.57 13.03
N PRO A 53 -0.08 6.22 13.72
CA PRO A 53 -0.65 5.71 14.97
C PRO A 53 -1.36 4.37 14.80
N ASP A 54 -2.01 4.16 13.66
CA ASP A 54 -2.74 2.95 13.31
C ASP A 54 -1.85 1.69 13.27
N THR A 55 -0.60 1.85 12.84
CA THR A 55 0.39 0.77 12.75
C THR A 55 1.53 0.91 13.75
N LYS A 56 1.51 1.94 14.59
CA LYS A 56 2.57 2.28 15.55
C LYS A 56 3.95 2.39 14.89
N GLN A 57 3.99 3.03 13.71
CA GLN A 57 5.21 3.16 12.92
C GLN A 57 5.67 4.61 12.85
N TYR A 58 6.99 4.79 12.95
CA TYR A 58 7.70 5.97 12.50
C TYR A 58 8.25 5.69 11.10
N ARG A 59 8.00 6.59 10.14
CA ARG A 59 8.37 6.40 8.74
C ARG A 59 9.26 7.52 8.27
N GLU A 60 10.30 7.16 7.52
CA GLU A 60 11.22 8.08 6.85
C GLU A 60 11.14 7.86 5.35
N PHE A 61 11.16 8.95 4.58
CA PHE A 61 11.07 8.90 3.13
C PHE A 61 12.35 9.46 2.51
N TYR A 62 12.92 8.70 1.58
CA TYR A 62 14.20 9.00 0.94
C TYR A 62 14.07 8.97 -0.57
N THR A 63 14.87 9.82 -1.23
CA THR A 63 15.09 9.77 -2.68
C THR A 63 16.44 10.40 -3.02
N THR A 64 16.76 10.51 -4.31
CA THR A 64 17.98 11.17 -4.77
C THR A 64 17.79 12.69 -4.90
N PRO A 65 18.87 13.51 -4.82
CA PRO A 65 18.78 14.97 -4.92
C PRO A 65 18.14 15.46 -6.22
N ASP A 66 18.41 14.82 -7.34
CA ASP A 66 17.87 15.18 -8.66
C ASP A 66 16.34 15.06 -8.72
N VAL A 67 15.76 14.05 -8.04
CA VAL A 67 14.30 13.91 -7.92
C VAL A 67 13.73 15.08 -7.12
N ILE A 68 14.38 15.45 -6.00
CA ILE A 68 13.95 16.59 -5.17
C ILE A 68 14.01 17.89 -5.98
N GLU A 69 15.08 18.10 -6.75
CA GLU A 69 15.25 19.30 -7.59
C GLU A 69 14.19 19.37 -8.69
N ALA A 70 13.88 18.24 -9.35
CA ALA A 70 12.85 18.20 -10.38
C ALA A 70 11.47 18.57 -9.80
N VAL A 71 11.09 17.99 -8.67
CA VAL A 71 9.81 18.26 -8.02
C VAL A 71 9.71 19.71 -7.55
N ARG A 72 10.78 20.26 -6.93
CA ARG A 72 10.83 21.67 -6.52
C ARG A 72 10.72 22.64 -7.69
N ALA A 73 11.20 22.24 -8.85
CA ALA A 73 11.10 23.02 -10.08
C ALA A 73 9.74 22.85 -10.81
N GLY A 74 8.79 22.13 -10.20
CA GLY A 74 7.48 21.84 -10.82
C GLY A 74 7.55 20.92 -12.02
N LYS A 75 8.65 20.16 -12.16
CA LYS A 75 8.83 19.19 -13.25
C LYS A 75 8.28 17.83 -12.83
N PRO A 76 7.84 16.99 -13.76
CA PRO A 76 7.48 15.60 -13.49
C PRO A 76 8.63 14.84 -12.83
N VAL A 77 8.29 13.85 -12.02
CA VAL A 77 9.29 12.94 -11.44
C VAL A 77 10.03 12.23 -12.56
N PRO A 78 11.39 12.25 -12.57
CA PRO A 78 12.20 11.69 -13.66
C PRO A 78 11.98 10.19 -13.86
N ASP A 79 12.19 9.72 -15.09
CA ASP A 79 12.32 8.29 -15.38
C ASP A 79 13.51 7.70 -14.63
N GLY A 80 13.36 6.51 -14.08
CA GLY A 80 14.37 5.88 -13.21
C GLY A 80 14.31 6.30 -11.74
N ALA A 81 13.46 7.26 -11.36
CA ALA A 81 13.32 7.71 -9.97
C ALA A 81 12.98 6.57 -9.01
N VAL A 82 13.67 6.54 -7.87
CA VAL A 82 13.43 5.60 -6.78
C VAL A 82 13.07 6.38 -5.52
N LEU A 83 11.89 6.10 -4.98
CA LEU A 83 11.44 6.64 -3.71
C LEU A 83 11.40 5.49 -2.69
N THR A 84 12.02 5.70 -1.54
CA THR A 84 12.14 4.67 -0.49
C THR A 84 11.46 5.13 0.78
N LEU A 85 10.58 4.30 1.31
CA LEU A 85 9.96 4.45 2.61
C LEU A 85 10.56 3.43 3.57
N ALA A 86 11.34 3.89 4.55
CA ALA A 86 11.82 3.08 5.65
C ALA A 86 10.79 3.12 6.79
N ALA A 87 10.17 1.98 7.07
CA ALA A 87 9.17 1.83 8.12
C ALA A 87 9.83 1.25 9.37
N TYR A 88 9.83 2.02 10.46
CA TYR A 88 10.33 1.59 11.77
C TYR A 88 9.15 1.35 12.71
N MET A 89 9.22 0.31 13.53
CA MET A 89 8.33 0.24 14.68
C MET A 89 8.70 1.37 15.65
N ALA A 90 7.71 2.07 16.18
CA ALA A 90 7.95 3.03 17.25
C ALA A 90 8.39 2.29 18.51
N GLN A 91 9.24 2.92 19.33
CA GLN A 91 9.45 2.44 20.70
C GLN A 91 8.15 2.57 21.48
N VAL A 92 7.87 1.58 22.34
CA VAL A 92 6.62 1.55 23.12
C VAL A 92 6.95 1.42 24.62
N ASP A 93 6.02 1.87 25.44
CA ASP A 93 6.04 1.63 26.89
C ASP A 93 5.58 0.19 27.24
N ALA A 94 5.50 -0.12 28.53
CA ALA A 94 5.08 -1.43 29.02
C ALA A 94 3.62 -1.80 28.63
N ASN A 95 2.80 -0.83 28.26
CA ASN A 95 1.42 -1.02 27.82
C ASN A 95 1.30 -1.07 26.28
N GLY A 96 2.42 -1.01 25.56
CA GLY A 96 2.45 -1.00 24.11
C GLY A 96 2.04 0.32 23.48
N VAL A 97 2.06 1.43 24.22
CA VAL A 97 1.77 2.77 23.71
C VAL A 97 3.05 3.39 23.14
N PRO A 98 3.03 3.96 21.91
CA PRO A 98 4.20 4.59 21.33
C PRO A 98 4.75 5.74 22.18
N LEU A 99 6.04 5.67 22.48
CA LEU A 99 6.78 6.75 23.14
C LEU A 99 6.96 7.91 22.16
N LYS A 100 6.98 9.13 22.73
CA LYS A 100 7.16 10.37 21.96
C LYS A 100 8.35 11.16 22.48
N ASP A 101 9.01 11.83 21.56
CA ASP A 101 10.07 12.79 21.85
C ASP A 101 9.49 14.13 22.36
N ALA A 102 10.36 15.10 22.63
CA ALA A 102 9.99 16.44 23.11
C ALA A 102 9.12 17.23 22.10
N ASN A 103 9.14 16.85 20.82
CA ASN A 103 8.34 17.46 19.75
C ASN A 103 7.00 16.73 19.52
N GLY A 104 6.69 15.72 20.33
CA GLY A 104 5.48 14.90 20.21
C GLY A 104 5.51 13.86 19.11
N ARG A 105 6.68 13.61 18.47
CA ARG A 105 6.90 12.64 17.41
C ARG A 105 7.22 11.26 18.00
N PHE A 106 6.86 10.20 17.31
CA PHE A 106 7.23 8.84 17.73
C PHE A 106 8.75 8.67 17.81
N ILE A 107 9.22 8.01 18.87
CA ILE A 107 10.63 7.63 18.98
C ILE A 107 10.87 6.43 18.07
N LYS A 108 11.81 6.59 17.14
CA LYS A 108 12.19 5.56 16.18
C LYS A 108 12.78 4.35 16.90
N GLY A 109 12.25 3.16 16.60
CA GLY A 109 12.74 1.88 17.09
C GLY A 109 13.38 1.04 15.98
N THR A 110 13.00 -0.22 15.87
CA THR A 110 13.60 -1.16 14.91
C THR A 110 13.02 -1.00 13.51
N LEU A 111 13.88 -1.13 12.47
CA LEU A 111 13.44 -1.17 11.07
C LEU A 111 12.57 -2.42 10.87
N ALA A 112 11.38 -2.23 10.35
CA ALA A 112 10.42 -3.30 10.10
C ALA A 112 10.33 -3.67 8.62
N ALA A 113 10.41 -2.67 7.73
CA ALA A 113 10.36 -2.89 6.29
C ALA A 113 10.98 -1.71 5.53
N VAL A 114 11.44 -1.98 4.31
CA VAL A 114 11.82 -0.97 3.32
C VAL A 114 10.87 -1.11 2.14
N ASN A 115 10.01 -0.11 1.94
CA ASN A 115 9.07 -0.11 0.82
C ASN A 115 9.59 0.82 -0.26
N VAL A 116 9.65 0.33 -1.48
CA VAL A 116 10.24 1.03 -2.61
C VAL A 116 9.18 1.22 -3.68
N GLN A 117 9.14 2.41 -4.25
CA GLN A 117 8.44 2.68 -5.50
C GLN A 117 9.43 3.19 -6.52
N GLN A 118 9.38 2.66 -7.73
CA GLN A 118 10.25 3.04 -8.83
C GLN A 118 9.42 3.43 -10.04
N LYS A 119 9.71 4.62 -10.59
CA LYS A 119 9.17 5.07 -11.87
C LYS A 119 10.14 4.68 -12.97
N LYS A 120 9.70 3.91 -13.94
CA LYS A 120 10.49 3.56 -15.10
C LYS A 120 9.58 3.25 -16.27
N LYS A 121 9.88 3.84 -17.42
CA LYS A 121 9.10 3.65 -18.66
C LYS A 121 8.81 2.18 -18.93
N GLY A 122 7.52 1.86 -19.12
CA GLY A 122 7.04 0.51 -19.35
C GLY A 122 6.86 -0.36 -18.08
N HIS A 123 7.16 0.13 -16.88
CA HIS A 123 6.89 -0.61 -15.65
C HIS A 123 5.39 -0.81 -15.42
N GLY A 124 4.57 0.14 -15.84
CA GLY A 124 3.11 0.05 -15.71
C GLY A 124 2.46 -0.97 -16.64
N ASP A 125 3.12 -1.42 -17.70
CA ASP A 125 2.50 -2.27 -18.73
C ASP A 125 2.05 -3.63 -18.18
N ASP A 126 2.74 -4.15 -17.17
CA ASP A 126 2.41 -5.42 -16.52
C ASP A 126 1.33 -5.29 -15.43
N ILE A 127 0.88 -4.06 -15.14
CA ILE A 127 -0.05 -3.80 -14.05
C ILE A 127 -1.48 -3.69 -14.61
N PRO A 128 -2.48 -4.37 -14.02
CA PRO A 128 -3.87 -4.25 -14.43
C PRO A 128 -4.33 -2.78 -14.49
N ALA A 129 -4.97 -2.39 -15.59
CA ALA A 129 -5.39 -1.01 -15.85
C ALA A 129 -6.21 -0.38 -14.71
N ALA A 130 -7.00 -1.20 -14.00
CA ALA A 130 -7.84 -0.73 -12.89
C ALA A 130 -7.08 -0.21 -11.67
N ILE A 131 -5.78 -0.56 -11.55
CA ILE A 131 -4.94 -0.14 -10.41
C ILE A 131 -3.60 0.46 -10.85
N ARG A 132 -3.39 0.64 -12.16
CA ARG A 132 -2.14 1.14 -12.72
C ARG A 132 -1.92 2.61 -12.35
N ASN A 133 -0.73 2.91 -11.85
CA ASN A 133 -0.25 4.27 -11.57
C ASN A 133 0.83 4.63 -12.58
N GLY A 134 0.44 4.93 -13.83
CA GLY A 134 1.41 5.23 -14.88
C GLY A 134 2.54 4.18 -14.94
N ASP A 135 3.77 4.63 -14.93
CA ASP A 135 4.97 3.79 -15.00
C ASP A 135 5.56 3.39 -13.62
N TRP A 136 4.79 3.57 -12.54
CA TRP A 136 5.24 3.18 -11.20
C TRP A 136 5.04 1.70 -10.91
N GLN A 137 6.06 1.09 -10.28
CA GLN A 137 5.96 -0.19 -9.60
C GLN A 137 6.39 -0.09 -8.14
N TYR A 138 5.88 -1.01 -7.32
CA TYR A 138 6.05 -1.03 -5.86
C TYR A 138 6.61 -2.37 -5.42
N GLN A 139 7.54 -2.35 -4.44
CA GLN A 139 8.02 -3.53 -3.75
C GLN A 139 8.23 -3.25 -2.27
N SER A 140 7.89 -4.23 -1.45
CA SER A 140 8.26 -4.26 -0.04
C SER A 140 9.43 -5.22 0.16
N PHE A 141 10.38 -4.80 0.98
CA PHE A 141 11.53 -5.61 1.37
C PHE A 141 11.58 -5.75 2.88
N THR A 142 12.11 -6.86 3.34
CA THR A 142 12.51 -7.06 4.73
C THR A 142 13.73 -6.20 5.08
N PRO A 143 14.07 -6.00 6.37
CA PRO A 143 15.24 -5.19 6.76
C PRO A 143 16.58 -5.67 6.19
N ASP A 144 16.70 -6.96 5.86
CA ASP A 144 17.87 -7.56 5.21
C ASP A 144 17.85 -7.50 3.68
N GLY A 145 16.95 -6.72 3.10
CA GLY A 145 16.88 -6.44 1.66
C GLY A 145 16.23 -7.52 0.80
N LYS A 146 15.64 -8.56 1.41
CA LYS A 146 14.93 -9.60 0.65
C LYS A 146 13.50 -9.16 0.33
N PRO A 147 12.94 -9.56 -0.82
CA PRO A 147 11.53 -9.33 -1.12
C PRO A 147 10.62 -9.85 -0.01
N ASN A 148 9.64 -9.05 0.39
CA ASN A 148 8.63 -9.45 1.36
C ASN A 148 7.41 -10.02 0.62
N ASP A 149 7.39 -11.34 0.42
CA ASP A 149 6.33 -12.05 -0.30
C ASP A 149 4.97 -12.02 0.40
N LYS A 150 4.93 -11.58 1.67
CA LYS A 150 3.70 -11.41 2.46
C LYS A 150 3.07 -10.03 2.30
N ALA A 151 3.77 -9.09 1.65
CA ALA A 151 3.26 -7.74 1.47
C ALA A 151 2.13 -7.70 0.44
N ASN A 152 1.04 -6.98 0.78
CA ASN A 152 -0.03 -6.71 -0.16
C ASN A 152 0.34 -5.54 -1.07
N LEU A 153 0.99 -5.82 -2.19
CA LEU A 153 1.42 -4.80 -3.15
C LEU A 153 0.21 -4.14 -3.86
N THR A 154 -0.89 -4.86 -4.04
CA THR A 154 -2.13 -4.27 -4.59
C THR A 154 -2.60 -3.07 -3.75
N ALA A 155 -2.45 -3.13 -2.43
CA ALA A 155 -2.79 -2.00 -1.57
C ALA A 155 -1.92 -0.76 -1.82
N CYS A 156 -0.66 -0.94 -2.23
CA CYS A 156 0.21 0.17 -2.62
C CYS A 156 -0.36 0.89 -3.86
N TYR A 157 -0.67 0.13 -4.90
CA TYR A 157 -1.27 0.67 -6.13
C TYR A 157 -2.60 1.39 -5.85
N GLN A 158 -3.50 0.76 -5.11
CA GLN A 158 -4.82 1.33 -4.79
C GLN A 158 -4.70 2.63 -3.98
N CYS A 159 -3.76 2.70 -3.03
CA CYS A 159 -3.53 3.91 -2.23
C CYS A 159 -2.99 5.07 -3.08
N HIS A 160 -2.13 4.79 -4.05
CA HIS A 160 -1.51 5.80 -4.91
C HIS A 160 -2.37 6.16 -6.14
N LEU A 161 -3.32 5.31 -6.53
CA LEU A 161 -4.15 5.52 -7.73
C LEU A 161 -4.82 6.91 -7.85
N PRO A 162 -5.33 7.54 -6.77
CA PRO A 162 -5.92 8.88 -6.87
C PRO A 162 -4.94 9.97 -7.34
N PHE A 163 -3.64 9.72 -7.20
CA PHE A 163 -2.55 10.65 -7.53
C PHE A 163 -1.85 10.30 -8.84
N ALA A 164 -2.30 9.29 -9.57
CA ALA A 164 -1.66 8.83 -10.81
C ALA A 164 -1.58 9.89 -11.92
N LYS A 165 -2.40 10.93 -11.87
CA LYS A 165 -2.41 12.05 -12.81
C LYS A 165 -1.38 13.14 -12.49
N ASP A 166 -0.75 13.07 -11.32
CA ASP A 166 0.20 14.08 -10.83
C ASP A 166 1.65 13.69 -11.18
N GLU A 167 1.83 12.79 -12.16
CA GLU A 167 3.12 12.27 -12.61
C GLU A 167 3.93 13.22 -13.50
#